data_e912a57977fcf8c3017acac511165ab2
#
_entry.id   e912a57977fcf8c3017acac511165ab2
#
_cell.length_a   1.000
_cell.length_b   1.000
_cell.length_c   1.000
_cell.angle_alpha   90.00
_cell.angle_beta   90.00
_cell.angle_gamma   90.00
#
_symmetry.space_group_name_H-M   'P 1'
#
loop_
_entity.id
_entity.type
_entity.pdbx_description
1 polymer ?
#
loop_
_entity_poly.entity_id
_entity_poly.type
_entity_poly.pdbx_seq_one_letter_code
_entity_poly.pdbx_strand_id
1 'polypeptide(L)' 'YGFMPGTDEEGIKAVFTEIPSQTAFVQVAKAYQTLFNSSLMMDLKSELEFWEYEPMMKIITSKPK' A
#
# COMPACT_ATOMS: atom_id res chain seq x y z
N TYR A 1 -0.16 13.78 3.41
CA TYR A 1 -0.92 13.12 2.35
C TYR A 1 0.01 12.27 1.53
N GLY A 2 -0.25 11.00 1.49
CA GLY A 2 0.61 10.06 0.82
C GLY A 2 0.27 9.84 -0.64
N PHE A 3 -0.98 10.04 -1.01
CA PHE A 3 -1.44 9.80 -2.37
C PHE A 3 -2.06 11.05 -2.94
N MET A 4 -1.84 11.27 -4.24
CA MET A 4 -2.40 12.40 -4.94
C MET A 4 -3.81 12.07 -5.42
N PRO A 5 -4.66 13.09 -5.61
CA PRO A 5 -5.95 12.84 -6.25
C PRO A 5 -5.72 12.16 -7.60
N GLY A 6 -6.53 11.19 -7.92
CA GLY A 6 -6.35 10.42 -9.14
C GLY A 6 -5.16 9.47 -9.06
N THR A 7 -4.90 8.94 -7.87
CA THR A 7 -3.77 8.06 -7.60
C THR A 7 -3.59 7.01 -8.70
N ASP A 8 -2.36 6.84 -9.13
CA ASP A 8 -1.99 5.88 -10.15
C ASP A 8 -1.94 4.47 -9.55
N GLU A 9 -2.95 3.68 -9.84
CA GLU A 9 -3.03 2.32 -9.35
C GLU A 9 -1.84 1.48 -9.80
N GLU A 10 -1.39 1.67 -11.03
CA GLU A 10 -0.26 0.91 -11.54
C GLU A 10 1.03 1.28 -10.84
N GLY A 11 1.20 2.55 -10.47
CA GLY A 11 2.36 2.99 -9.72
C GLY A 11 2.39 2.35 -8.34
N ILE A 12 1.25 2.32 -7.66
CA ILE A 12 1.14 1.68 -6.36
C ILE A 12 1.44 0.18 -6.48
N LYS A 13 0.89 -0.45 -7.50
CA LYS A 13 1.09 -1.87 -7.73
C LYS A 13 2.57 -2.18 -7.97
N ALA A 14 3.26 -1.34 -8.73
CA ALA A 14 4.68 -1.51 -8.97
C ALA A 14 5.47 -1.43 -7.68
N VAL A 15 5.15 -0.45 -6.82
CA VAL A 15 5.82 -0.30 -5.53
C VAL A 15 5.58 -1.55 -4.67
N PHE A 16 4.35 -2.01 -4.61
CA PHE A 16 4.03 -3.19 -3.81
C PHE A 16 4.75 -4.43 -4.34
N THR A 17 4.86 -4.54 -5.65
CA THR A 17 5.55 -5.67 -6.26
C THR A 17 7.03 -5.71 -5.86
N GLU A 18 7.63 -4.56 -5.66
CA GLU A 18 9.05 -4.47 -5.31
C GLU A 18 9.33 -4.69 -3.82
N ILE A 19 8.31 -4.66 -2.99
CA ILE A 19 8.50 -4.94 -1.56
C ILE A 19 8.88 -6.42 -1.40
N PRO A 20 9.98 -6.74 -0.72
CA PRO A 20 10.50 -8.12 -0.73
C PRO A 20 9.76 -9.07 0.19
N SER A 21 9.06 -8.59 1.20
CA SER A 21 8.43 -9.46 2.19
C SER A 21 7.29 -8.74 2.90
N GLN A 22 6.47 -9.52 3.61
CA GLN A 22 5.39 -8.93 4.41
C GLN A 22 5.93 -8.07 5.55
N THR A 23 7.04 -8.50 6.16
CA THR A 23 7.69 -7.70 7.20
C THR A 23 8.14 -6.35 6.66
N ALA A 24 8.71 -6.34 5.46
CA ALA A 24 9.12 -5.08 4.83
C ALA A 24 7.92 -4.17 4.58
N PHE A 25 6.78 -4.75 4.19
CA PHE A 25 5.57 -3.97 4.00
C PHE A 25 5.11 -3.33 5.32
N VAL A 26 5.16 -4.08 6.41
CA VAL A 26 4.79 -3.55 7.73
C VAL A 26 5.68 -2.37 8.09
N GLN A 27 6.97 -2.45 7.78
CA GLN A 27 7.88 -1.34 8.04
C GLN A 27 7.53 -0.12 7.21
N VAL A 28 7.17 -0.32 5.95
CA VAL A 28 6.72 0.77 5.09
C VAL A 28 5.46 1.42 5.67
N ALA A 29 4.52 0.60 6.12
CA ALA A 29 3.28 1.13 6.69
C ALA A 29 3.54 1.94 7.97
N LYS A 30 4.48 1.49 8.79
CA LYS A 30 4.85 2.24 10.00
C LYS A 30 5.51 3.57 9.66
N ALA A 31 6.39 3.57 8.67
CA ALA A 31 7.04 4.80 8.23
C ALA A 31 6.01 5.77 7.67
N TYR A 32 5.05 5.26 6.92
CA TYR A 32 3.98 6.09 6.37
C TYR A 32 3.20 6.76 7.50
N GLN A 33 2.84 6.00 8.53
CA GLN A 33 2.08 6.55 9.65
C GLN A 33 2.88 7.63 10.39
N THR A 34 4.18 7.43 10.53
CA THR A 34 5.04 8.41 11.19
C THR A 34 5.14 9.70 10.38
N LEU A 35 5.28 9.56 9.06
CA LEU A 35 5.48 10.73 8.19
C LEU A 35 4.19 11.50 7.96
N PHE A 36 3.08 10.80 7.81
CA PHE A 36 1.82 11.44 7.39
C PHE A 36 0.76 11.44 8.48
N ASN A 37 1.07 10.85 9.62
CA ASN A 37 0.13 10.74 10.74
C ASN A 37 -1.20 10.12 10.30
N SER A 38 -1.12 9.12 9.43
CA SER A 38 -2.29 8.48 8.84
C SER A 38 -1.94 7.02 8.54
N SER A 39 -2.95 6.16 8.59
CA SER A 39 -2.75 4.74 8.31
C SER A 39 -2.67 4.52 6.79
N LEU A 40 -1.60 3.85 6.35
CA LEU A 40 -1.46 3.50 4.94
C LEU A 40 -2.64 2.67 4.46
N MET A 41 -3.09 1.70 5.28
CA MET A 41 -4.22 0.84 4.90
C MET A 41 -5.51 1.63 4.75
N MET A 42 -5.75 2.57 5.66
CA MET A 42 -6.94 3.42 5.60
C MET A 42 -6.91 4.30 4.36
N ASP A 43 -5.73 4.86 4.06
CA ASP A 43 -5.59 5.72 2.89
C ASP A 43 -5.79 4.93 1.60
N LEU A 44 -5.27 3.70 1.55
CA LEU A 44 -5.47 2.85 0.38
C LEU A 44 -6.96 2.56 0.18
N LYS A 45 -7.67 2.26 1.26
CA LYS A 45 -9.10 2.00 1.16
C LYS A 45 -9.89 3.22 0.73
N SER A 46 -9.43 4.41 1.11
CA SER A 46 -10.08 5.66 0.69
C SER A 46 -9.83 5.99 -0.76
N GLU A 47 -8.61 5.70 -1.25
CA GLU A 47 -8.20 6.11 -2.59
C GLU A 47 -8.53 5.08 -3.66
N LEU A 48 -8.65 3.81 -3.28
CA LEU A 48 -8.88 2.72 -4.24
C LEU A 48 -10.26 2.12 -4.02
N GLU A 49 -10.90 1.73 -5.12
CA GLU A 49 -12.12 0.93 -5.05
C GLU A 49 -11.75 -0.46 -4.54
N PHE A 50 -12.73 -1.19 -3.98
CA PHE A 50 -12.40 -2.49 -3.37
C PHE A 50 -11.82 -3.47 -4.40
N TRP A 51 -12.24 -3.39 -5.65
CA TRP A 51 -11.70 -4.28 -6.69
C TRP A 51 -10.27 -3.92 -7.08
N GLU A 52 -9.82 -2.71 -6.74
CA GLU A 52 -8.43 -2.30 -6.93
C GLU A 52 -7.60 -2.64 -5.70
N TYR A 53 -8.20 -2.46 -4.53
CA TYR A 53 -7.53 -2.69 -3.25
C TYR A 53 -7.21 -4.17 -3.04
N GLU A 54 -8.16 -5.05 -3.34
CA GLU A 54 -7.97 -6.48 -3.10
C GLU A 54 -6.79 -7.09 -3.86
N PRO A 55 -6.63 -6.81 -5.17
CA PRO A 55 -5.44 -7.31 -5.86
C PRO A 55 -4.13 -6.77 -5.28
N MET A 56 -4.15 -5.53 -4.80
CA MET A 56 -2.97 -4.97 -4.15
C MET A 56 -2.59 -5.76 -2.91
N MET A 57 -3.57 -6.05 -2.07
CA MET A 57 -3.32 -6.82 -0.85
C MET A 57 -2.87 -8.24 -1.16
N LYS A 58 -3.36 -8.83 -2.25
CA LYS A 58 -2.90 -10.14 -2.66
C LYS A 58 -1.43 -10.15 -3.01
N ILE A 59 -0.94 -9.08 -3.62
CA ILE A 59 0.49 -8.96 -3.92
C ILE A 59 1.29 -9.08 -2.62
N ILE A 60 0.84 -8.38 -1.58
CA ILE A 60 1.55 -8.39 -0.29
C ILE A 60 1.42 -9.74 0.41
N THR A 61 0.21 -10.30 0.47
CA THR A 61 -0.01 -11.55 1.19
C THR A 61 0.62 -12.75 0.51
N SER A 62 0.96 -12.63 -0.77
CA SER A 62 1.67 -13.69 -1.49
C SER A 62 3.16 -13.71 -1.19
N LYS A 63 3.68 -12.68 -0.54
CA LYS A 63 5.11 -12.58 -0.29
C LYS A 63 5.50 -13.40 0.93
N PRO A 64 6.78 -13.79 1.02
CA PRO A 64 7.29 -14.42 2.24
C PRO A 64 7.22 -13.44 3.40
N LYS A 65 7.21 -13.98 4.58
CA LYS A 65 7.17 -13.16 5.79
C LYS A 65 8.45 -12.39 6.03
#